data_d7f14154402d5b8d886fda4df0417723
#
_entry.id   d7f14154402d5b8d886fda4df0417723
#
_cell.length_a   1.000
_cell.length_b   1.000
_cell.length_c   1.000
_cell.angle_alpha   90.00
_cell.angle_beta   90.00
_cell.angle_gamma   90.00
#
_symmetry.space_group_name_H-M   'P 1'
#
loop_
_entity.id
_entity.type
_entity.pdbx_description
1 polymer ?
#
loop_
_entity_poly.entity_id
_entity_poly.type
_entity_poly.pdbx_seq_one_letter_code
_entity_poly.pdbx_strand_id
1 'polypeptide(L)'
;MPLSFRPARAGDVDTAVPLIYSSGPDAFDYVFARPGRNSAQDFLRHAFVQGGGQFGWRQHTVGELDGRVVAVGTVFGGEANLGYMLAASRQILGFFGPGALPVIHHGLQLERIICPPPKQTLYLAHLGVAPELRGEGLGSQLIAHFLERGRQAGLPMAALDVSVANPRAQALYERMGFAVQAERTSDLPGVASHRYMQRAL
;
A
#
# COMPACT_ATOMS: atom_id res chain seq x y z
N MET A 1 10.48 -6.04 -20.51
CA MET A 1 10.90 -7.23 -19.74
C MET A 1 9.72 -7.73 -18.93
N PRO A 2 9.34 -9.00 -18.98
CA PRO A 2 8.22 -9.53 -18.20
C PRO A 2 8.65 -9.76 -16.75
N LEU A 3 7.77 -9.39 -15.80
CA LEU A 3 7.92 -9.74 -14.39
C LEU A 3 7.39 -11.14 -14.12
N SER A 4 8.07 -11.89 -13.27
CA SER A 4 7.49 -13.03 -12.57
C SER A 4 6.92 -12.60 -11.23
N PHE A 5 5.74 -13.11 -10.87
CA PHE A 5 5.08 -12.73 -9.62
C PHE A 5 5.04 -13.90 -8.66
N ARG A 6 5.32 -13.64 -7.38
CA ARG A 6 5.17 -14.61 -6.29
C ARG A 6 4.69 -13.93 -5.00
N PRO A 7 4.13 -14.70 -4.06
CA PRO A 7 3.94 -14.23 -2.69
C PRO A 7 5.28 -13.75 -2.10
N ALA A 8 5.24 -12.66 -1.34
CA ALA A 8 6.40 -12.21 -0.60
C ALA A 8 6.78 -13.21 0.51
N ARG A 9 8.00 -13.09 1.03
CA ARG A 9 8.55 -13.88 2.14
C ARG A 9 9.15 -12.94 3.17
N ALA A 10 9.29 -13.39 4.40
CA ALA A 10 9.92 -12.57 5.46
C ALA A 10 11.32 -12.06 5.07
N GLY A 11 12.09 -12.87 4.33
CA GLY A 11 13.42 -12.50 3.82
C GLY A 11 13.46 -11.41 2.74
N ASP A 12 12.31 -11.03 2.17
CA ASP A 12 12.25 -9.93 1.18
C ASP A 12 12.26 -8.55 1.86
N VAL A 13 12.32 -8.47 3.18
CA VAL A 13 12.16 -7.25 3.97
C VAL A 13 13.04 -6.09 3.51
N ASP A 14 14.30 -6.36 3.16
CA ASP A 14 15.27 -5.34 2.79
C ASP A 14 14.98 -4.69 1.43
N THR A 15 14.33 -5.43 0.53
CA THR A 15 13.96 -4.96 -0.81
C THR A 15 12.50 -4.49 -0.86
N ALA A 16 11.58 -5.21 -0.23
CA ALA A 16 10.17 -4.90 -0.27
C ALA A 16 9.80 -3.65 0.54
N VAL A 17 10.34 -3.48 1.75
CA VAL A 17 9.95 -2.35 2.62
C VAL A 17 10.29 -0.98 2.04
N PRO A 18 11.47 -0.72 1.44
CA PRO A 18 11.70 0.54 0.74
C PRO A 18 10.72 0.79 -0.41
N LEU A 19 10.31 -0.25 -1.13
CA LEU A 19 9.33 -0.13 -2.21
C LEU A 19 7.93 0.16 -1.66
N ILE A 20 7.50 -0.52 -0.58
CA ILE A 20 6.25 -0.23 0.13
C ILE A 20 6.24 1.22 0.60
N TYR A 21 7.29 1.66 1.29
CA TYR A 21 7.41 3.02 1.78
C TYR A 21 7.32 4.05 0.64
N SER A 22 7.94 3.76 -0.51
CA SER A 22 7.92 4.67 -1.66
C SER A 22 6.54 4.88 -2.29
N SER A 23 5.55 4.05 -1.95
CA SER A 23 4.17 4.19 -2.44
C SER A 23 3.39 5.34 -1.79
N GLY A 24 3.83 5.81 -0.61
CA GLY A 24 3.17 6.90 0.11
C GLY A 24 4.00 7.38 1.30
N PRO A 25 5.23 7.93 1.07
CA PRO A 25 6.14 8.28 2.16
C PRO A 25 5.51 9.26 3.16
N ASP A 26 4.81 10.29 2.67
CA ASP A 26 4.20 11.32 3.53
C ASP A 26 3.15 10.71 4.48
N ALA A 27 2.32 9.79 3.99
CA ALA A 27 1.31 9.11 4.78
C ALA A 27 1.95 8.18 5.83
N PHE A 28 2.97 7.42 5.44
CA PHE A 28 3.69 6.54 6.37
C PHE A 28 4.43 7.34 7.43
N ASP A 29 5.10 8.43 7.05
CA ASP A 29 5.82 9.28 8.00
C ASP A 29 4.86 9.96 8.98
N TYR A 30 3.73 10.47 8.49
CA TYR A 30 2.70 11.07 9.34
C TYR A 30 2.24 10.10 10.45
N VAL A 31 1.99 8.85 10.10
CA VAL A 31 1.49 7.87 11.07
C VAL A 31 2.60 7.31 11.95
N PHE A 32 3.74 6.91 11.38
CA PHE A 32 4.71 6.04 12.05
C PHE A 32 6.03 6.70 12.41
N ALA A 33 6.43 7.80 11.73
CA ALA A 33 7.70 8.44 12.08
C ALA A 33 7.62 9.13 13.44
N ARG A 34 8.69 8.99 14.22
CA ARG A 34 8.87 9.68 15.51
C ARG A 34 10.26 10.28 15.52
N PRO A 35 10.37 11.63 15.33
CA PRO A 35 11.65 12.31 15.26
C PRO A 35 12.57 11.98 16.44
N GLY A 36 13.83 11.64 16.13
CA GLY A 36 14.82 11.26 17.14
C GLY A 36 14.64 9.86 17.76
N ARG A 37 13.68 9.05 17.25
CA ARG A 37 13.43 7.68 17.75
C ARG A 37 13.39 6.66 16.61
N ASN A 38 12.32 6.68 15.79
CA ASN A 38 12.08 5.67 14.76
C ASN A 38 11.62 6.33 13.45
N SER A 39 12.11 5.84 12.32
CA SER A 39 11.54 6.14 11.01
C SER A 39 10.28 5.30 10.76
N ALA A 40 9.46 5.72 9.78
CA ALA A 40 8.34 4.89 9.35
C ALA A 40 8.80 3.54 8.80
N GLN A 41 9.95 3.50 8.14
CA GLN A 41 10.50 2.24 7.61
C GLN A 41 10.89 1.25 8.71
N ASP A 42 11.32 1.70 9.90
CA ASP A 42 11.61 0.82 11.03
C ASP A 42 10.35 0.07 11.48
N PHE A 43 9.23 0.79 11.59
CA PHE A 43 7.94 0.15 11.87
C PHE A 43 7.50 -0.80 10.74
N LEU A 44 7.61 -0.37 9.48
CA LEU A 44 7.24 -1.21 8.34
C LEU A 44 8.07 -2.50 8.29
N ARG A 45 9.38 -2.45 8.59
CA ARG A 45 10.24 -3.64 8.71
C ARG A 45 9.74 -4.59 9.79
N HIS A 46 9.46 -4.05 10.99
CA HIS A 46 8.92 -4.82 12.10
C HIS A 46 7.60 -5.50 11.71
N ALA A 47 6.64 -4.76 11.17
CA ALA A 47 5.34 -5.28 10.78
C ALA A 47 5.42 -6.30 9.62
N PHE A 48 6.29 -6.02 8.63
CA PHE A 48 6.49 -6.91 7.49
C PHE A 48 6.95 -8.29 7.91
N VAL A 49 8.00 -8.37 8.75
CA VAL A 49 8.57 -9.65 9.21
C VAL A 49 7.57 -10.46 10.05
N GLN A 50 6.71 -9.82 10.83
CA GLN A 50 5.66 -10.50 11.60
C GLN A 50 4.61 -11.19 10.72
N GLY A 51 4.45 -10.75 9.47
CA GLY A 51 3.67 -11.42 8.44
C GLY A 51 2.15 -11.25 8.53
N GLY A 52 1.61 -10.69 9.60
CA GLY A 52 0.17 -10.43 9.76
C GLY A 52 -0.23 -9.01 9.34
N GLY A 53 -1.56 -8.78 9.21
CA GLY A 53 -2.12 -7.47 8.89
C GLY A 53 -1.72 -6.94 7.50
N GLN A 54 -2.14 -5.72 7.20
CA GLN A 54 -1.92 -5.11 5.89
C GLN A 54 -0.45 -4.85 5.53
N PHE A 55 0.44 -4.77 6.52
CA PHE A 55 1.87 -4.50 6.31
C PHE A 55 2.73 -5.78 6.29
N GLY A 56 2.15 -6.94 6.67
CA GLY A 56 2.87 -8.20 6.75
C GLY A 56 3.20 -8.82 5.39
N TRP A 57 4.32 -9.54 5.30
CA TRP A 57 4.74 -10.19 4.05
C TRP A 57 3.70 -11.13 3.43
N ARG A 58 2.86 -11.78 4.25
CA ARG A 58 1.83 -12.72 3.75
C ARG A 58 0.77 -12.06 2.87
N GLN A 59 0.59 -10.75 2.98
CA GLN A 59 -0.38 -9.99 2.17
C GLN A 59 0.23 -9.43 0.89
N HIS A 60 1.56 -9.38 0.81
CA HIS A 60 2.24 -8.77 -0.32
C HIS A 60 2.56 -9.78 -1.43
N THR A 61 2.54 -9.29 -2.65
CA THR A 61 3.08 -9.94 -3.83
C THR A 61 4.30 -9.15 -4.27
N VAL A 62 5.37 -9.84 -4.63
CA VAL A 62 6.56 -9.23 -5.23
C VAL A 62 6.64 -9.59 -6.70
N GLY A 63 7.14 -8.64 -7.50
CA GLY A 63 7.51 -8.84 -8.89
C GLY A 63 9.02 -8.96 -9.00
N GLU A 64 9.47 -10.04 -9.63
CA GLU A 64 10.88 -10.32 -9.85
C GLU A 64 11.28 -10.14 -11.32
N LEU A 65 12.44 -9.57 -11.50
CA LEU A 65 13.14 -9.50 -12.78
C LEU A 65 14.52 -10.14 -12.59
N ASP A 66 14.82 -11.17 -13.35
CA ASP A 66 16.09 -11.92 -13.27
C ASP A 66 16.43 -12.37 -11.83
N GLY A 67 15.42 -12.84 -11.08
CA GLY A 67 15.56 -13.31 -9.70
C GLY A 67 15.71 -12.22 -8.64
N ARG A 68 15.62 -10.93 -9.02
CA ARG A 68 15.67 -9.79 -8.10
C ARG A 68 14.28 -9.21 -7.89
N VAL A 69 13.89 -8.96 -6.65
CA VAL A 69 12.66 -8.24 -6.32
C VAL A 69 12.79 -6.78 -6.76
N VAL A 70 11.94 -6.34 -7.69
CA VAL A 70 11.95 -4.99 -8.26
C VAL A 70 10.58 -4.30 -8.17
N ALA A 71 9.56 -5.03 -7.79
CA ALA A 71 8.21 -4.48 -7.60
C ALA A 71 7.53 -5.14 -6.40
N VAL A 72 6.63 -4.42 -5.75
CA VAL A 72 5.83 -4.92 -4.64
C VAL A 72 4.44 -4.30 -4.70
N GLY A 73 3.46 -5.02 -4.18
CA GLY A 73 2.12 -4.50 -3.97
C GLY A 73 1.29 -5.45 -3.14
N THR A 74 0.14 -4.98 -2.71
CA THR A 74 -0.84 -5.82 -2.01
C THR A 74 -2.24 -5.52 -2.52
N VAL A 75 -3.14 -6.48 -2.35
CA VAL A 75 -4.58 -6.30 -2.57
C VAL A 75 -5.35 -6.86 -1.39
N PHE A 76 -6.43 -6.19 -1.04
CA PHE A 76 -7.38 -6.66 -0.02
C PHE A 76 -8.79 -6.14 -0.33
N GLY A 77 -9.79 -6.78 0.26
CA GLY A 77 -11.19 -6.37 0.16
C GLY A 77 -11.68 -5.76 1.48
N GLY A 78 -12.84 -5.12 1.43
CA GLY A 78 -13.46 -4.50 2.60
C GLY A 78 -13.82 -5.48 3.73
N GLU A 79 -13.92 -6.77 3.43
CA GLU A 79 -14.19 -7.82 4.41
C GLU A 79 -13.02 -8.04 5.40
N ALA A 80 -11.81 -7.71 5.01
CA ALA A 80 -10.61 -7.91 5.83
C ALA A 80 -10.37 -6.82 6.89
N ASN A 81 -11.14 -5.72 6.87
CA ASN A 81 -10.85 -4.51 7.64
C ASN A 81 -10.67 -4.76 9.15
N LEU A 82 -11.57 -5.50 9.79
CA LEU A 82 -11.46 -5.75 11.24
C LEU A 82 -10.21 -6.57 11.61
N GLY A 83 -9.90 -7.60 10.83
CA GLY A 83 -8.70 -8.43 11.03
C GLY A 83 -7.41 -7.63 10.86
N TYR A 84 -7.39 -6.73 9.88
CA TYR A 84 -6.24 -5.84 9.66
C TYR A 84 -6.08 -4.79 10.74
N MET A 85 -7.17 -4.20 11.22
CA MET A 85 -7.15 -3.27 12.35
C MET A 85 -6.58 -3.92 13.62
N LEU A 86 -7.02 -5.13 13.95
CA LEU A 86 -6.52 -5.87 15.11
C LEU A 86 -5.03 -6.21 14.97
N ALA A 87 -4.61 -6.67 13.78
CA ALA A 87 -3.21 -6.96 13.53
C ALA A 87 -2.34 -5.70 13.59
N ALA A 88 -2.79 -4.60 12.97
CA ALA A 88 -2.09 -3.32 13.02
C ALA A 88 -1.97 -2.79 14.45
N SER A 89 -3.04 -2.85 15.25
CA SER A 89 -3.02 -2.44 16.65
C SER A 89 -2.00 -3.23 17.46
N ARG A 90 -1.93 -4.56 17.28
CA ARG A 90 -0.94 -5.40 17.96
C ARG A 90 0.48 -5.06 17.54
N GLN A 91 0.72 -4.83 16.25
CA GLN A 91 2.02 -4.45 15.72
C GLN A 91 2.46 -3.08 16.24
N ILE A 92 1.55 -2.10 16.26
CA ILE A 92 1.79 -0.76 16.79
C ILE A 92 2.11 -0.82 18.29
N LEU A 93 1.32 -1.53 19.08
CA LEU A 93 1.55 -1.69 20.52
C LEU A 93 2.88 -2.40 20.79
N GLY A 94 3.19 -3.45 20.04
CA GLY A 94 4.44 -4.20 20.17
C GLY A 94 5.69 -3.38 19.84
N PHE A 95 5.60 -2.48 18.84
CA PHE A 95 6.73 -1.68 18.39
C PHE A 95 6.91 -0.38 19.20
N PHE A 96 5.82 0.35 19.43
CA PHE A 96 5.85 1.67 20.06
C PHE A 96 5.64 1.63 21.57
N GLY A 97 5.16 0.51 22.14
CA GLY A 97 4.88 0.40 23.58
C GLY A 97 3.99 1.53 24.08
N PRO A 98 4.41 2.28 25.14
CA PRO A 98 3.64 3.41 25.67
C PRO A 98 3.40 4.54 24.66
N GLY A 99 4.22 4.63 23.59
CA GLY A 99 4.09 5.62 22.51
C GLY A 99 3.06 5.24 21.42
N ALA A 100 2.31 4.14 21.57
CA ALA A 100 1.39 3.66 20.57
C ALA A 100 0.14 4.54 20.36
N LEU A 101 -0.36 5.21 21.43
CA LEU A 101 -1.59 6.01 21.36
C LEU A 101 -1.55 7.13 20.30
N PRO A 102 -0.51 7.96 20.22
CA PRO A 102 -0.40 8.95 19.14
C PRO A 102 -0.36 8.31 17.75
N VAL A 103 0.28 7.13 17.59
CA VAL A 103 0.34 6.42 16.30
C VAL A 103 -1.05 5.97 15.87
N ILE A 104 -1.81 5.36 16.78
CA ILE A 104 -3.20 4.93 16.52
C ILE A 104 -4.06 6.15 16.15
N HIS A 105 -3.93 7.25 16.89
CA HIS A 105 -4.67 8.48 16.61
C HIS A 105 -4.37 9.02 15.20
N HIS A 106 -3.10 9.11 14.81
CA HIS A 106 -2.70 9.54 13.47
C HIS A 106 -3.22 8.57 12.39
N GLY A 107 -3.21 7.27 12.65
CA GLY A 107 -3.79 6.28 11.74
C GLY A 107 -5.28 6.53 11.49
N LEU A 108 -6.06 6.76 12.55
CA LEU A 108 -7.49 7.08 12.46
C LEU A 108 -7.75 8.42 11.73
N GLN A 109 -6.86 9.40 11.89
CA GLN A 109 -6.94 10.65 11.12
C GLN A 109 -6.67 10.41 9.64
N LEU A 110 -5.66 9.58 9.29
CA LEU A 110 -5.35 9.25 7.90
C LEU A 110 -6.49 8.48 7.22
N GLU A 111 -7.22 7.63 7.92
CA GLU A 111 -8.39 6.89 7.39
C GLU A 111 -9.53 7.82 6.92
N ARG A 112 -9.53 9.10 7.33
CA ARG A 112 -10.49 10.10 6.80
C ARG A 112 -10.16 10.51 5.37
N ILE A 113 -8.91 10.31 4.95
CA ILE A 113 -8.38 10.68 3.62
C ILE A 113 -8.23 9.42 2.77
N ILE A 114 -7.62 8.36 3.31
CA ILE A 114 -7.48 7.05 2.67
C ILE A 114 -8.46 6.11 3.37
N CYS A 115 -9.71 6.10 2.89
CA CYS A 115 -10.78 5.34 3.54
C CYS A 115 -10.64 3.84 3.30
N PRO A 116 -11.06 3.01 4.28
CA PRO A 116 -11.19 1.57 4.05
C PRO A 116 -12.07 1.27 2.83
N PRO A 117 -11.68 0.31 1.98
CA PRO A 117 -12.42 0.00 0.76
C PRO A 117 -13.83 -0.53 1.05
N PRO A 118 -14.80 -0.28 0.15
CA PRO A 118 -16.11 -0.93 0.21
C PRO A 118 -15.99 -2.46 0.07
N LYS A 119 -17.04 -3.16 0.52
CA LYS A 119 -17.16 -4.60 0.27
C LYS A 119 -17.17 -4.90 -1.23
N GLN A 120 -16.77 -6.12 -1.59
CA GLN A 120 -16.71 -6.59 -2.98
C GLN A 120 -15.83 -5.71 -3.91
N THR A 121 -14.84 -5.04 -3.33
CA THR A 121 -13.89 -4.22 -4.08
C THR A 121 -12.48 -4.76 -3.88
N LEU A 122 -11.77 -5.01 -4.96
CA LEU A 122 -10.33 -5.28 -4.93
C LEU A 122 -9.60 -3.96 -4.72
N TYR A 123 -9.10 -3.73 -3.52
CA TYR A 123 -8.34 -2.51 -3.24
C TYR A 123 -6.85 -2.76 -3.40
N LEU A 124 -6.22 -2.00 -4.32
CA LEU A 124 -4.79 -2.07 -4.57
C LEU A 124 -4.06 -1.06 -3.68
N ALA A 125 -3.05 -1.53 -2.96
CA ALA A 125 -2.24 -0.70 -2.06
C ALA A 125 -0.75 -1.05 -2.14
N HIS A 126 0.08 -0.16 -1.60
CA HIS A 126 1.53 -0.34 -1.47
C HIS A 126 2.24 -0.64 -2.80
N LEU A 127 1.76 -0.06 -3.91
CA LEU A 127 2.32 -0.28 -5.24
C LEU A 127 3.65 0.45 -5.38
N GLY A 128 4.75 -0.29 -5.35
CA GLY A 128 6.11 0.22 -5.48
C GLY A 128 6.89 -0.47 -6.59
N VAL A 129 7.69 0.30 -7.33
CA VAL A 129 8.63 -0.18 -8.36
C VAL A 129 9.99 0.45 -8.09
N ALA A 130 11.05 -0.33 -8.23
CA ALA A 130 12.42 0.10 -8.07
C ALA A 130 12.69 1.38 -8.86
N PRO A 131 13.25 2.43 -8.24
CA PRO A 131 13.38 3.75 -8.85
C PRO A 131 14.06 3.74 -10.22
N GLU A 132 15.10 2.94 -10.36
CA GLU A 132 15.93 2.79 -11.57
C GLU A 132 15.19 2.11 -12.73
N LEU A 133 14.08 1.42 -12.46
CA LEU A 133 13.25 0.71 -13.45
C LEU A 133 11.89 1.36 -13.68
N ARG A 134 11.69 2.56 -13.14
CA ARG A 134 10.45 3.31 -13.37
C ARG A 134 10.40 3.83 -14.80
N GLY A 135 9.23 3.66 -15.43
CA GLY A 135 9.04 4.00 -16.85
C GLY A 135 9.09 2.81 -17.79
N GLU A 136 9.60 1.66 -17.34
CA GLU A 136 9.73 0.42 -18.10
C GLU A 136 8.43 -0.44 -18.15
N GLY A 137 7.30 0.13 -17.71
CA GLY A 137 6.01 -0.58 -17.73
C GLY A 137 5.79 -1.60 -16.61
N LEU A 138 6.72 -1.74 -15.65
CA LEU A 138 6.62 -2.74 -14.57
C LEU A 138 5.43 -2.47 -13.64
N GLY A 139 5.10 -1.21 -13.37
CA GLY A 139 3.91 -0.85 -12.60
C GLY A 139 2.62 -1.29 -13.29
N SER A 140 2.54 -1.17 -14.62
CA SER A 140 1.38 -1.67 -15.39
C SER A 140 1.25 -3.19 -15.31
N GLN A 141 2.36 -3.92 -15.36
CA GLN A 141 2.37 -5.39 -15.22
C GLN A 141 1.89 -5.81 -13.83
N LEU A 142 2.35 -5.14 -12.76
CA LEU A 142 1.93 -5.41 -11.38
C LEU A 142 0.43 -5.16 -11.21
N ILE A 143 -0.09 -4.04 -11.71
CA ILE A 143 -1.52 -3.72 -11.67
C ILE A 143 -2.32 -4.75 -12.46
N ALA A 144 -1.90 -5.10 -13.69
CA ALA A 144 -2.57 -6.09 -14.52
C ALA A 144 -2.65 -7.46 -13.82
N HIS A 145 -1.58 -7.89 -13.15
CA HIS A 145 -1.56 -9.10 -12.33
C HIS A 145 -2.64 -9.07 -11.24
N PHE A 146 -2.76 -7.97 -10.51
CA PHE A 146 -3.79 -7.85 -9.48
C PHE A 146 -5.21 -7.78 -10.03
N LEU A 147 -5.43 -7.06 -11.14
CA LEU A 147 -6.74 -7.00 -11.79
C LEU A 147 -7.20 -8.38 -12.24
N GLU A 148 -6.28 -9.20 -12.78
CA GLU A 148 -6.60 -10.58 -13.16
C GLU A 148 -6.99 -11.44 -11.96
N ARG A 149 -6.29 -11.32 -10.84
CA ARG A 149 -6.67 -11.99 -9.58
C ARG A 149 -8.07 -11.56 -9.10
N GLY A 150 -8.41 -10.28 -9.25
CA GLY A 150 -9.74 -9.77 -8.89
C GLY A 150 -10.84 -10.38 -9.77
N ARG A 151 -10.62 -10.49 -11.09
CA ARG A 151 -11.55 -11.17 -12.02
C ARG A 151 -11.73 -12.64 -11.65
N GLN A 152 -10.64 -13.34 -11.39
CA GLN A 152 -10.68 -14.76 -10.99
C GLN A 152 -11.43 -14.96 -9.66
N ALA A 153 -11.38 -13.98 -8.77
CA ALA A 153 -12.14 -13.97 -7.52
C ALA A 153 -13.61 -13.52 -7.70
N GLY A 154 -14.04 -13.17 -8.92
CA GLY A 154 -15.41 -12.71 -9.21
C GLY A 154 -15.75 -11.34 -8.61
N LEU A 155 -14.74 -10.51 -8.32
CA LEU A 155 -14.97 -9.17 -7.79
C LEU A 155 -15.41 -8.22 -8.91
N PRO A 156 -16.44 -7.38 -8.71
CA PRO A 156 -16.93 -6.48 -9.76
C PRO A 156 -16.06 -5.25 -9.98
N MET A 157 -15.33 -4.81 -8.94
CA MET A 157 -14.64 -3.51 -8.95
C MET A 157 -13.21 -3.64 -8.42
N ALA A 158 -12.32 -2.83 -8.98
CA ALA A 158 -11.01 -2.52 -8.41
C ALA A 158 -10.92 -1.04 -8.04
N ALA A 159 -10.21 -0.72 -6.95
CA ALA A 159 -10.03 0.63 -6.46
C ALA A 159 -8.63 0.85 -5.89
N LEU A 160 -8.25 2.11 -5.77
CA LEU A 160 -7.04 2.57 -5.10
C LEU A 160 -7.18 4.05 -4.70
N ASP A 161 -6.29 4.51 -3.84
CA ASP A 161 -6.10 5.93 -3.57
C ASP A 161 -4.75 6.41 -4.12
N VAL A 162 -4.71 7.63 -4.65
CA VAL A 162 -3.50 8.26 -5.14
C VAL A 162 -3.38 9.68 -4.58
N SER A 163 -2.20 10.04 -4.11
CA SER A 163 -1.89 11.39 -3.69
C SER A 163 -1.96 12.37 -4.87
N VAL A 164 -2.59 13.53 -4.69
CA VAL A 164 -2.59 14.61 -5.70
C VAL A 164 -1.18 15.11 -6.02
N ALA A 165 -0.23 14.90 -5.11
CA ALA A 165 1.19 15.19 -5.31
C ALA A 165 1.90 14.18 -6.22
N ASN A 166 1.23 13.09 -6.64
CA ASN A 166 1.80 12.07 -7.53
C ASN A 166 1.05 11.96 -8.86
N PRO A 167 1.13 12.99 -9.73
CA PRO A 167 0.42 13.00 -11.02
C PRO A 167 0.91 11.88 -11.96
N ARG A 168 2.16 11.41 -11.80
CA ARG A 168 2.70 10.31 -12.60
C ARG A 168 1.99 8.98 -12.30
N ALA A 169 1.73 8.70 -11.03
CA ALA A 169 0.98 7.51 -10.64
C ALA A 169 -0.48 7.61 -11.10
N GLN A 170 -1.11 8.78 -10.94
CA GLN A 170 -2.47 9.00 -11.43
C GLN A 170 -2.57 8.73 -12.94
N ALA A 171 -1.68 9.30 -13.75
CA ALA A 171 -1.66 9.06 -15.18
C ALA A 171 -1.46 7.58 -15.54
N LEU A 172 -0.69 6.82 -14.75
CA LEU A 172 -0.60 5.37 -14.90
C LEU A 172 -1.96 4.70 -14.64
N TYR A 173 -2.63 5.05 -13.55
CA TYR A 173 -3.93 4.45 -13.19
C TYR A 173 -5.01 4.78 -14.21
N GLU A 174 -5.03 6.01 -14.73
CA GLU A 174 -5.94 6.42 -15.81
C GLU A 174 -5.72 5.57 -17.09
N ARG A 175 -4.46 5.36 -17.49
CA ARG A 175 -4.14 4.46 -18.63
C ARG A 175 -4.54 3.01 -18.36
N MET A 176 -4.57 2.59 -17.09
CA MET A 176 -5.07 1.27 -16.69
C MET A 176 -6.60 1.23 -16.52
N GLY A 177 -7.31 2.29 -16.91
CA GLY A 177 -8.76 2.38 -16.92
C GLY A 177 -9.41 2.77 -15.59
N PHE A 178 -8.64 3.23 -14.61
CA PHE A 178 -9.21 3.81 -13.39
C PHE A 178 -9.68 5.24 -13.65
N ALA A 179 -10.82 5.61 -13.05
CA ALA A 179 -11.35 6.96 -13.08
C ALA A 179 -11.49 7.51 -11.65
N VAL A 180 -11.24 8.80 -11.50
CA VAL A 180 -11.42 9.51 -10.22
C VAL A 180 -12.90 9.51 -9.86
N GLN A 181 -13.24 9.02 -8.68
CA GLN A 181 -14.59 9.01 -8.13
C GLN A 181 -14.78 10.09 -7.05
N ALA A 182 -13.73 10.39 -6.31
CA ALA A 182 -13.74 11.40 -5.26
C ALA A 182 -12.34 11.96 -5.03
N GLU A 183 -12.26 13.21 -4.61
CA GLU A 183 -11.05 13.81 -4.04
C GLU A 183 -11.33 14.14 -2.57
N ARG A 184 -10.43 13.72 -1.68
CA ARG A 184 -10.52 13.97 -0.24
C ARG A 184 -9.41 14.94 0.14
N THR A 185 -9.83 16.15 0.52
CA THR A 185 -8.90 17.20 0.95
C THR A 185 -8.24 16.82 2.27
N SER A 186 -6.95 17.01 2.34
CA SER A 186 -6.16 16.80 3.56
C SER A 186 -5.93 18.11 4.30
N ASP A 187 -6.17 18.08 5.60
CA ASP A 187 -5.76 19.08 6.58
C ASP A 187 -4.61 18.57 7.48
N LEU A 188 -4.09 17.38 7.17
CA LEU A 188 -3.02 16.75 7.95
C LEU A 188 -1.65 17.30 7.56
N PRO A 189 -0.81 17.64 8.55
CA PRO A 189 0.52 18.18 8.29
C PRO A 189 1.38 17.24 7.43
N GLY A 190 1.88 17.75 6.31
CA GLY A 190 2.75 17.01 5.40
C GLY A 190 2.07 15.95 4.53
N VAL A 191 0.76 15.72 4.68
CA VAL A 191 0.02 14.75 3.88
C VAL A 191 -0.83 15.48 2.84
N ALA A 192 -0.57 15.23 1.57
CA ALA A 192 -1.35 15.78 0.47
C ALA A 192 -2.76 15.17 0.41
N SER A 193 -3.69 15.87 -0.24
CA SER A 193 -5.02 15.36 -0.60
C SER A 193 -4.90 14.10 -1.45
N HIS A 194 -5.91 13.22 -1.40
CA HIS A 194 -5.92 11.97 -2.14
C HIS A 194 -7.15 11.86 -3.03
N ARG A 195 -6.95 11.22 -4.17
CA ARG A 195 -8.02 10.85 -5.11
C ARG A 195 -8.31 9.37 -5.00
N TYR A 196 -9.56 9.07 -4.69
CA TYR A 196 -10.08 7.71 -4.78
C TYR A 196 -10.44 7.41 -6.21
N MET A 197 -9.86 6.36 -6.78
CA MET A 197 -10.06 5.95 -8.16
C MET A 197 -10.62 4.54 -8.23
N GLN A 198 -11.52 4.29 -9.19
CA GLN A 198 -12.13 2.99 -9.41
C GLN A 198 -12.15 2.61 -10.89
N ARG A 199 -12.24 1.30 -11.12
CA ARG A 199 -12.57 0.71 -12.43
C ARG A 199 -13.36 -0.59 -12.25
N ALA A 200 -14.16 -0.96 -13.25
CA ALA A 200 -14.74 -2.30 -13.36
C ALA A 200 -13.66 -3.35 -13.70
N LEU A 201 -13.84 -4.58 -13.20
CA LEU A 201 -12.96 -5.73 -13.44
C LEU A 201 -13.43 -6.60 -14.61
#